data_179d423d2da0b144713bbba08f257483
#
_entry.id   179d423d2da0b144713bbba08f257483
#
_cell.length_a   1.000
_cell.length_b   1.000
_cell.length_c   1.000
_cell.angle_alpha   90.00
_cell.angle_beta   90.00
_cell.angle_gamma   90.00
#
_symmetry.space_group_name_H-M   'P 1'
#
loop_
_entity.id
_entity.type
_entity.pdbx_description
1 polymer ?
#
loop_
_entity_poly.entity_id
_entity_poly.type
_entity_poly.pdbx_seq_one_letter_code
_entity_poly.pdbx_strand_id
1 'polypeptide(L)'
;MAAGQVKVADGLTGDAKRLQDFIVRKKKPMGLITLEVIRDVVGTRDNARLFQAISPLVEAHVLEPTKSARHGGTAACPLFEKYRVQAESPKPHDLTELNPVLVATSHLEGHPVECDQWWAELRALSCWLETPPTGEATLRERCWEVFGNEKAMEAKGFGSLLRSATGRDVYDLLSARDEEPEDLPLYVRALTTAPAHVVVSENRDPYLAIRHGLVAGARTLFGVEVDAVCWGRGYGVAQWQGAALVRALETMHATPDVEVLYWGDIDRVGLTILSELGQEGLARPLAPAYEAMLAAGGHGPRVSPDGRDRKSPDLTGLFEESLAARITKIAEDGCLLPQEAICARAIEEAMA
;
A
#
# COMPACT_ATOMS: atom_id res chain seq x y z
N MET A 1 3.90 -9.19 7.52
CA MET A 1 4.88 -9.88 8.39
C MET A 1 5.23 -8.93 9.51
N ALA A 2 4.87 -9.29 10.73
CA ALA A 2 5.17 -8.54 11.93
C ALA A 2 6.69 -8.36 12.07
N ALA A 3 7.13 -7.13 12.27
CA ALA A 3 8.50 -6.81 12.57
C ALA A 3 8.71 -7.00 14.08
N GLY A 4 8.78 -8.26 14.54
CA GLY A 4 9.21 -8.55 15.91
C GLY A 4 10.52 -7.82 16.22
N GLN A 5 10.86 -7.67 17.48
CA GLN A 5 12.16 -7.11 17.87
C GLN A 5 13.27 -8.12 17.56
N VAL A 6 14.45 -7.61 17.27
CA VAL A 6 15.65 -8.43 17.12
C VAL A 6 16.04 -8.98 18.49
N LYS A 7 16.28 -10.28 18.57
CA LYS A 7 16.80 -10.90 19.80
C LYS A 7 18.11 -10.26 20.24
N VAL A 8 18.25 -10.00 21.53
CA VAL A 8 19.42 -9.35 22.12
C VAL A 8 20.07 -10.32 23.12
N ALA A 9 21.39 -10.36 23.14
CA ALA A 9 22.15 -11.11 24.12
C ALA A 9 22.76 -10.16 25.17
N ASP A 10 22.73 -10.54 26.42
CA ASP A 10 23.30 -9.80 27.51
C ASP A 10 24.81 -10.11 27.70
N GLY A 11 25.52 -9.21 28.34
CA GLY A 11 26.94 -9.42 28.73
C GLY A 11 27.95 -9.37 27.58
N LEU A 12 27.57 -9.03 26.37
CA LEU A 12 28.48 -8.90 25.24
C LEU A 12 29.42 -7.70 25.38
N THR A 13 30.66 -7.89 24.97
CA THR A 13 31.72 -6.85 24.99
C THR A 13 32.42 -6.76 23.63
N GLY A 14 33.21 -5.69 23.43
CA GLY A 14 34.07 -5.54 22.26
C GLY A 14 33.35 -5.62 20.91
N ASP A 15 33.90 -6.41 19.99
CA ASP A 15 33.41 -6.54 18.61
C ASP A 15 32.03 -7.23 18.53
N ALA A 16 31.75 -8.18 19.44
CA ALA A 16 30.45 -8.83 19.54
C ALA A 16 29.35 -7.83 19.91
N LYS A 17 29.60 -6.95 20.87
CA LYS A 17 28.66 -5.88 21.24
C LYS A 17 28.44 -4.90 20.11
N ARG A 18 29.50 -4.47 19.43
CA ARG A 18 29.40 -3.58 18.25
C ARG A 18 28.55 -4.20 17.14
N LEU A 19 28.74 -5.48 16.87
CA LEU A 19 27.97 -6.22 15.87
C LEU A 19 26.49 -6.31 16.27
N GLN A 20 26.17 -6.62 17.53
CA GLN A 20 24.81 -6.63 18.02
C GLN A 20 24.14 -5.26 17.90
N ASP A 21 24.80 -4.19 18.30
CA ASP A 21 24.27 -2.83 18.22
C ASP A 21 23.98 -2.40 16.76
N PHE A 22 24.81 -2.86 15.83
CA PHE A 22 24.54 -2.68 14.40
C PHE A 22 23.30 -3.47 13.95
N ILE A 23 23.21 -4.75 14.33
CA ILE A 23 22.07 -5.61 13.95
C ILE A 23 20.76 -5.01 14.45
N VAL A 24 20.69 -4.62 15.72
CA VAL A 24 19.48 -4.02 16.32
C VAL A 24 19.05 -2.74 15.59
N ARG A 25 20.01 -1.89 15.19
CA ARG A 25 19.71 -0.61 14.54
C ARG A 25 19.41 -0.71 13.05
N LYS A 26 19.97 -1.68 12.34
CA LYS A 26 20.01 -1.70 10.87
C LYS A 26 19.37 -2.92 10.23
N LYS A 27 19.05 -3.94 10.99
CA LYS A 27 18.50 -5.19 10.44
C LYS A 27 17.10 -5.44 10.96
N LYS A 28 16.28 -6.04 10.11
CA LYS A 28 14.95 -6.53 10.49
C LYS A 28 15.08 -7.95 11.05
N PRO A 29 14.25 -8.33 12.02
CA PRO A 29 14.12 -9.72 12.46
C PRO A 29 13.89 -10.64 11.27
N MET A 30 14.41 -11.85 11.31
CA MET A 30 14.41 -12.83 10.21
C MET A 30 15.13 -12.39 8.93
N GLY A 31 15.72 -11.18 8.93
CA GLY A 31 16.55 -10.69 7.84
C GLY A 31 17.91 -11.42 7.77
N LEU A 32 18.59 -11.26 6.64
CA LEU A 32 19.93 -11.83 6.43
C LEU A 32 21.02 -10.78 6.61
N ILE A 33 22.13 -11.19 7.23
CA ILE A 33 23.37 -10.43 7.26
C ILE A 33 24.48 -11.27 6.62
N THR A 34 25.23 -10.67 5.71
CA THR A 34 26.34 -11.35 5.03
C THR A 34 27.64 -11.19 5.82
N LEU A 35 28.57 -12.11 5.64
CA LEU A 35 29.89 -12.06 6.25
C LEU A 35 30.65 -10.78 5.86
N GLU A 36 30.47 -10.26 4.65
CA GLU A 36 31.08 -8.99 4.21
C GLU A 36 30.59 -7.82 5.06
N VAL A 37 29.27 -7.70 5.30
CA VAL A 37 28.72 -6.67 6.18
C VAL A 37 29.28 -6.80 7.60
N ILE A 38 29.45 -8.04 8.10
CA ILE A 38 30.03 -8.28 9.42
C ILE A 38 31.51 -7.83 9.45
N ARG A 39 32.27 -8.12 8.40
CA ARG A 39 33.67 -7.64 8.26
C ARG A 39 33.77 -6.14 8.31
N ASP A 40 32.89 -5.43 7.64
CA ASP A 40 32.87 -3.97 7.63
C ASP A 40 32.52 -3.40 9.03
N VAL A 41 31.54 -4.00 9.71
CA VAL A 41 31.11 -3.58 11.06
C VAL A 41 32.20 -3.82 12.10
N VAL A 42 32.84 -4.98 12.07
CA VAL A 42 33.93 -5.35 13.01
C VAL A 42 35.25 -4.66 12.63
N GLY A 43 35.41 -4.28 11.37
CA GLY A 43 36.60 -3.61 10.87
C GLY A 43 37.81 -4.56 10.75
N THR A 44 37.59 -5.83 10.41
CA THR A 44 38.65 -6.82 10.27
C THR A 44 38.36 -7.83 9.17
N ARG A 45 39.44 -8.37 8.58
CA ARG A 45 39.39 -9.54 7.68
C ARG A 45 40.01 -10.79 8.33
N ASP A 46 40.51 -10.67 9.54
CA ASP A 46 41.03 -11.81 10.31
C ASP A 46 39.86 -12.73 10.71
N ASN A 47 39.89 -13.97 10.22
CA ASN A 47 38.86 -14.96 10.47
C ASN A 47 38.74 -15.38 11.93
N ALA A 48 39.82 -15.39 12.69
CA ALA A 48 39.77 -15.72 14.12
C ALA A 48 39.04 -14.65 14.91
N ARG A 49 39.33 -13.37 14.64
CA ARG A 49 38.66 -12.23 15.28
C ARG A 49 37.16 -12.12 14.84
N LEU A 50 36.86 -12.42 13.59
CA LEU A 50 35.48 -12.49 13.14
C LEU A 50 34.69 -13.60 13.85
N PHE A 51 35.30 -14.77 13.99
CA PHE A 51 34.68 -15.88 14.72
C PHE A 51 34.41 -15.49 16.19
N GLN A 52 35.38 -14.85 16.87
CA GLN A 52 35.20 -14.34 18.24
C GLN A 52 34.06 -13.32 18.35
N ALA A 53 33.83 -12.50 17.33
CA ALA A 53 32.74 -11.55 17.32
C ALA A 53 31.36 -12.21 17.04
N ILE A 54 31.36 -13.26 16.23
CA ILE A 54 30.10 -13.93 15.78
C ILE A 54 29.66 -15.01 16.76
N SER A 55 30.62 -15.80 17.31
CA SER A 55 30.32 -16.98 18.14
C SER A 55 29.39 -16.68 19.32
N PRO A 56 29.59 -15.63 20.11
CA PRO A 56 28.69 -15.31 21.21
C PRO A 56 27.25 -14.99 20.75
N LEU A 57 27.12 -14.39 19.56
CA LEU A 57 25.79 -14.08 18.98
C LEU A 57 25.10 -15.34 18.44
N VAL A 58 25.87 -16.31 17.96
CA VAL A 58 25.32 -17.62 17.53
C VAL A 58 24.94 -18.46 18.75
N GLU A 59 25.80 -18.51 19.78
CA GLU A 59 25.52 -19.21 21.05
C GLU A 59 24.29 -18.67 21.76
N ALA A 60 24.09 -17.33 21.71
CA ALA A 60 22.92 -16.66 22.26
C ALA A 60 21.68 -16.74 21.35
N HIS A 61 21.79 -17.40 20.20
CA HIS A 61 20.72 -17.46 19.18
C HIS A 61 20.24 -16.08 18.70
N VAL A 62 21.12 -15.09 18.64
CA VAL A 62 20.87 -13.79 17.97
C VAL A 62 21.08 -13.93 16.47
N LEU A 63 22.09 -14.72 16.10
CA LEU A 63 22.41 -15.10 14.72
C LEU A 63 22.33 -16.60 14.55
N GLU A 64 21.81 -17.04 13.41
CA GLU A 64 21.81 -18.44 13.01
C GLU A 64 22.51 -18.60 11.65
N PRO A 65 23.51 -19.48 11.54
CA PRO A 65 24.14 -19.78 10.26
C PRO A 65 23.10 -20.30 9.26
N THR A 66 23.10 -19.77 8.04
CA THR A 66 22.24 -20.32 6.98
C THR A 66 22.88 -21.61 6.44
N LYS A 67 22.09 -22.46 5.77
CA LYS A 67 22.58 -23.67 5.09
C LYS A 67 23.49 -23.38 3.89
N SER A 68 23.86 -22.12 3.66
CA SER A 68 24.79 -21.71 2.63
C SER A 68 26.22 -22.25 2.92
N ALA A 69 27.03 -22.36 1.87
CA ALA A 69 28.39 -22.88 1.95
C ALA A 69 29.21 -22.18 3.03
N ARG A 70 30.08 -22.94 3.73
CA ARG A 70 31.09 -22.37 4.61
C ARG A 70 31.99 -21.44 3.80
N HIS A 71 32.19 -20.24 4.26
CA HIS A 71 32.98 -19.23 3.57
C HIS A 71 34.22 -18.84 4.38
N GLY A 72 35.18 -19.74 4.45
CA GLY A 72 36.41 -19.53 5.19
C GLY A 72 36.36 -20.05 6.64
N GLY A 73 37.41 -19.83 7.38
CA GLY A 73 37.58 -20.40 8.70
C GLY A 73 38.17 -21.81 8.67
N THR A 74 38.52 -22.31 9.86
CA THR A 74 38.96 -23.69 10.09
C THR A 74 37.78 -24.56 10.54
N ALA A 75 38.00 -25.85 10.67
CA ALA A 75 37.00 -26.75 11.25
C ALA A 75 36.61 -26.35 12.70
N ALA A 76 37.58 -25.75 13.44
CA ALA A 76 37.40 -25.26 14.80
C ALA A 76 36.73 -23.87 14.85
N CYS A 77 36.83 -23.06 13.79
CA CYS A 77 36.30 -21.70 13.69
C CYS A 77 35.54 -21.49 12.37
N PRO A 78 34.40 -22.17 12.17
CA PRO A 78 33.67 -22.08 10.93
C PRO A 78 32.97 -20.72 10.73
N LEU A 79 33.19 -20.11 9.58
CA LEU A 79 32.47 -18.91 9.16
C LEU A 79 31.52 -19.25 8.00
N PHE A 80 30.36 -18.64 8.00
CA PHE A 80 29.32 -18.84 6.99
C PHE A 80 29.14 -17.58 6.16
N GLU A 81 28.77 -17.73 4.91
CA GLU A 81 28.53 -16.60 3.99
C GLU A 81 27.41 -15.68 4.48
N LYS A 82 26.39 -16.28 5.08
CA LYS A 82 25.18 -15.56 5.55
C LYS A 82 24.72 -16.11 6.88
N TYR A 83 24.20 -15.20 7.70
CA TYR A 83 23.53 -15.49 8.95
C TYR A 83 22.13 -14.90 8.93
N ARG A 84 21.17 -15.62 9.53
CA ARG A 84 19.82 -15.12 9.77
C ARG A 84 19.79 -14.43 11.14
N VAL A 85 19.24 -13.21 11.17
CA VAL A 85 18.99 -12.48 12.40
C VAL A 85 17.74 -13.06 13.06
N GLN A 86 17.86 -13.55 14.27
CA GLN A 86 16.73 -14.15 14.98
C GLN A 86 15.81 -13.08 15.58
N ALA A 87 14.51 -13.35 15.56
CA ALA A 87 13.52 -12.58 16.28
C ALA A 87 13.55 -12.95 17.77
N GLU A 88 13.20 -12.00 18.61
CA GLU A 88 12.86 -12.28 20.00
C GLU A 88 11.69 -13.26 20.03
N SER A 89 11.71 -14.23 20.94
CA SER A 89 10.57 -15.13 21.12
C SER A 89 9.37 -14.30 21.59
N PRO A 90 8.18 -14.51 21.01
CA PRO A 90 6.99 -13.79 21.46
C PRO A 90 6.73 -14.09 22.93
N LYS A 91 6.30 -13.08 23.68
CA LYS A 91 5.88 -13.28 25.06
C LYS A 91 4.59 -14.12 25.08
N PRO A 92 4.54 -15.14 25.92
CA PRO A 92 3.29 -15.84 26.12
C PRO A 92 2.31 -14.90 26.85
N HIS A 93 1.11 -14.75 26.29
CA HIS A 93 0.03 -14.00 26.90
C HIS A 93 -1.12 -14.92 27.25
N ASP A 94 -1.78 -14.65 28.36
CA ASP A 94 -2.97 -15.38 28.75
C ASP A 94 -4.20 -14.85 28.00
N LEU A 95 -4.60 -15.56 26.95
CA LEU A 95 -5.73 -15.14 26.11
C LEU A 95 -7.06 -15.15 26.86
N THR A 96 -7.14 -15.79 28.03
CA THR A 96 -8.36 -15.76 28.88
C THR A 96 -8.63 -14.40 29.51
N GLU A 97 -7.61 -13.50 29.50
CA GLU A 97 -7.77 -12.12 29.90
C GLU A 97 -8.51 -11.27 28.86
N LEU A 98 -8.68 -11.78 27.64
CA LEU A 98 -9.34 -11.05 26.57
C LEU A 98 -10.84 -11.32 26.52
N ASN A 99 -11.60 -10.33 26.05
CA ASN A 99 -13.01 -10.50 25.76
C ASN A 99 -13.23 -11.67 24.80
N PRO A 100 -14.22 -12.57 25.06
CA PRO A 100 -14.46 -13.76 24.22
C PRO A 100 -14.63 -13.46 22.71
N VAL A 101 -15.05 -12.27 22.33
CA VAL A 101 -15.15 -11.86 20.93
C VAL A 101 -13.79 -11.85 20.25
N LEU A 102 -12.72 -11.46 20.94
CA LEU A 102 -11.35 -11.39 20.38
C LEU A 102 -10.70 -12.77 20.22
N VAL A 103 -11.20 -13.77 20.92
CA VAL A 103 -10.72 -15.16 20.86
C VAL A 103 -11.77 -16.09 20.25
N ALA A 104 -12.72 -15.54 19.49
CA ALA A 104 -13.79 -16.32 18.86
C ALA A 104 -13.26 -17.37 17.85
N THR A 105 -12.07 -17.14 17.31
CA THR A 105 -11.32 -18.11 16.51
C THR A 105 -10.05 -18.51 17.26
N SER A 106 -9.39 -19.60 16.86
CA SER A 106 -8.07 -19.98 17.41
C SER A 106 -6.90 -19.21 16.77
N HIS A 107 -7.17 -18.11 16.08
CA HIS A 107 -6.13 -17.37 15.33
C HIS A 107 -5.01 -16.84 16.23
N LEU A 108 -5.35 -16.20 17.36
CA LEU A 108 -4.35 -15.63 18.28
C LEU A 108 -3.46 -16.71 18.92
N GLU A 109 -4.02 -17.89 19.20
CA GLU A 109 -3.26 -19.04 19.71
C GLU A 109 -2.21 -19.51 18.68
N GLY A 110 -2.60 -19.56 17.41
CA GLY A 110 -1.72 -19.97 16.30
C GLY A 110 -0.70 -18.90 15.88
N HIS A 111 -0.87 -17.64 16.31
CA HIS A 111 -0.04 -16.50 15.88
C HIS A 111 0.51 -15.68 17.06
N PRO A 112 1.31 -16.31 17.96
CA PRO A 112 1.77 -15.68 19.19
C PRO A 112 2.64 -14.41 18.94
N VAL A 113 3.35 -14.35 17.83
CA VAL A 113 4.16 -13.15 17.44
C VAL A 113 3.26 -11.95 17.16
N GLU A 114 2.17 -12.15 16.44
CA GLU A 114 1.21 -11.09 16.13
C GLU A 114 0.44 -10.69 17.40
N CYS A 115 0.07 -11.67 18.21
CA CYS A 115 -0.58 -11.45 19.50
C CYS A 115 0.31 -10.60 20.44
N ASP A 116 1.59 -10.93 20.58
CA ASP A 116 2.54 -10.17 21.39
C ASP A 116 2.74 -8.75 20.85
N GLN A 117 2.83 -8.60 19.53
CA GLN A 117 2.99 -7.32 18.86
C GLN A 117 1.84 -6.35 19.17
N TRP A 118 0.61 -6.84 19.24
CA TRP A 118 -0.60 -6.03 19.38
C TRP A 118 -1.30 -6.22 20.73
N TRP A 119 -0.57 -6.76 21.73
CA TRP A 119 -1.17 -7.11 23.02
C TRP A 119 -1.80 -5.92 23.75
N ALA A 120 -1.17 -4.76 23.72
CA ALA A 120 -1.67 -3.57 24.38
C ALA A 120 -2.99 -3.10 23.72
N GLU A 121 -3.06 -3.12 22.39
CA GLU A 121 -4.24 -2.76 21.62
C GLU A 121 -5.36 -3.80 21.80
N LEU A 122 -5.02 -5.09 21.80
CA LEU A 122 -5.99 -6.17 22.07
C LEU A 122 -6.61 -6.03 23.47
N ARG A 123 -5.83 -5.69 24.49
CA ARG A 123 -6.34 -5.43 25.84
C ARG A 123 -7.21 -4.18 25.90
N ALA A 124 -6.79 -3.09 25.25
CA ALA A 124 -7.60 -1.88 25.17
C ALA A 124 -8.97 -2.14 24.54
N LEU A 125 -8.97 -2.85 23.40
CA LEU A 125 -10.20 -3.28 22.72
C LEU A 125 -11.03 -4.23 23.58
N SER A 126 -10.40 -5.16 24.29
CA SER A 126 -11.06 -6.07 25.23
C SER A 126 -11.86 -5.32 26.28
N CYS A 127 -11.23 -4.35 26.94
CA CYS A 127 -11.92 -3.52 27.94
C CYS A 127 -13.06 -2.69 27.33
N TRP A 128 -12.86 -2.14 26.14
CA TRP A 128 -13.88 -1.37 25.44
C TRP A 128 -15.10 -2.23 25.05
N LEU A 129 -14.87 -3.49 24.63
CA LEU A 129 -15.94 -4.42 24.26
C LEU A 129 -16.83 -4.87 25.44
N GLU A 130 -16.42 -4.65 26.67
CA GLU A 130 -17.26 -4.94 27.86
C GLU A 130 -18.42 -3.94 27.99
N THR A 131 -18.18 -2.68 27.64
CA THR A 131 -19.18 -1.60 27.71
C THR A 131 -19.03 -0.65 26.52
N PRO A 132 -19.35 -1.11 25.30
CA PRO A 132 -19.21 -0.25 24.13
C PRO A 132 -20.19 0.92 24.23
N PRO A 133 -19.76 2.14 23.88
CA PRO A 133 -20.62 3.30 23.93
C PRO A 133 -21.76 3.17 22.92
N THR A 134 -22.91 3.74 23.27
CA THR A 134 -24.05 3.87 22.37
C THR A 134 -23.89 5.11 21.50
N GLY A 135 -24.22 5.01 20.22
CA GLY A 135 -24.19 6.11 19.27
C GLY A 135 -23.30 5.85 18.07
N GLU A 136 -23.54 6.62 17.02
CA GLU A 136 -22.75 6.56 15.79
C GLU A 136 -21.43 7.30 15.97
N ALA A 137 -20.36 6.71 15.48
CA ALA A 137 -19.04 7.31 15.40
C ALA A 137 -18.31 6.80 14.16
N THR A 138 -17.41 7.59 13.60
CA THR A 138 -16.54 7.15 12.51
C THR A 138 -15.49 6.16 13.02
N LEU A 139 -14.88 5.41 12.12
CA LEU A 139 -13.82 4.49 12.50
C LEU A 139 -12.64 5.19 13.19
N ARG A 140 -12.28 6.40 12.75
CA ARG A 140 -11.20 7.20 13.37
C ARG A 140 -11.56 7.66 14.79
N GLU A 141 -12.80 8.09 15.01
CA GLU A 141 -13.27 8.44 16.36
C GLU A 141 -13.23 7.21 17.29
N ARG A 142 -13.70 6.06 16.83
CA ARG A 142 -13.61 4.81 17.60
C ARG A 142 -12.17 4.39 17.87
N CYS A 143 -11.28 4.49 16.87
CA CYS A 143 -9.86 4.23 17.06
C CYS A 143 -9.25 5.16 18.12
N TRP A 144 -9.62 6.44 18.13
CA TRP A 144 -9.17 7.36 19.16
C TRP A 144 -9.70 6.99 20.55
N GLU A 145 -10.98 6.65 20.66
CA GLU A 145 -11.60 6.23 21.92
C GLU A 145 -10.97 4.98 22.51
N VAL A 146 -10.69 3.98 21.67
CA VAL A 146 -10.19 2.67 22.09
C VAL A 146 -8.68 2.67 22.31
N PHE A 147 -7.94 3.25 21.37
CA PHE A 147 -6.48 3.09 21.27
C PHE A 147 -5.70 4.38 21.57
N GLY A 148 -6.39 5.53 21.71
CA GLY A 148 -5.72 6.83 21.80
C GLY A 148 -4.96 7.22 20.52
N ASN A 149 -5.28 6.57 19.39
CA ASN A 149 -4.67 6.77 18.09
C ASN A 149 -5.73 6.60 16.99
N GLU A 150 -6.11 7.71 16.34
CA GLU A 150 -7.15 7.73 15.31
C GLU A 150 -6.78 6.89 14.06
N LYS A 151 -5.49 6.60 13.88
CA LYS A 151 -4.95 5.82 12.75
C LYS A 151 -4.59 4.38 13.11
N ALA A 152 -5.07 3.85 14.22
CA ALA A 152 -4.71 2.51 14.67
C ALA A 152 -5.00 1.44 13.60
N MET A 153 -6.08 1.57 12.82
CA MET A 153 -6.43 0.62 11.75
C MET A 153 -5.60 0.80 10.46
N GLU A 154 -4.94 1.94 10.27
CA GLU A 154 -4.00 2.14 9.16
C GLU A 154 -2.68 1.38 9.40
N ALA A 155 -2.42 0.93 10.62
CA ALA A 155 -1.24 0.14 10.97
C ALA A 155 -1.27 -1.22 10.27
N LYS A 156 -0.20 -1.50 9.50
CA LYS A 156 -0.12 -2.70 8.66
C LYS A 156 -0.29 -3.99 9.47
N GLY A 157 -1.35 -4.72 9.19
CA GLY A 157 -1.63 -6.03 9.77
C GLY A 157 -2.61 -6.03 10.94
N PHE A 158 -2.85 -4.91 11.63
CA PHE A 158 -3.72 -4.91 12.80
C PHE A 158 -5.20 -5.18 12.46
N GLY A 159 -5.75 -4.49 11.47
CA GLY A 159 -7.12 -4.77 11.00
C GLY A 159 -7.29 -6.20 10.49
N SER A 160 -6.29 -6.77 9.81
CA SER A 160 -6.30 -8.17 9.36
C SER A 160 -6.25 -9.14 10.53
N LEU A 161 -5.47 -8.84 11.57
CA LEU A 161 -5.42 -9.64 12.80
C LEU A 161 -6.80 -9.68 13.46
N LEU A 162 -7.43 -8.53 13.65
CA LEU A 162 -8.77 -8.43 14.27
C LEU A 162 -9.81 -9.21 13.48
N ARG A 163 -9.84 -9.06 12.16
CA ARG A 163 -10.75 -9.83 11.30
C ARG A 163 -10.53 -11.34 11.44
N SER A 164 -9.29 -11.79 11.45
CA SER A 164 -8.94 -13.20 11.58
C SER A 164 -9.27 -13.73 12.97
N ALA A 165 -9.05 -12.96 14.03
CA ALA A 165 -9.32 -13.35 15.40
C ALA A 165 -10.81 -13.40 15.75
N THR A 166 -11.60 -12.47 15.20
CA THR A 166 -13.01 -12.29 15.54
C THR A 166 -13.99 -12.85 14.51
N GLY A 167 -13.55 -13.05 13.27
CA GLY A 167 -14.42 -13.36 12.13
C GLY A 167 -15.35 -12.20 11.73
N ARG A 168 -15.13 -10.98 12.25
CA ARG A 168 -15.96 -9.79 12.01
C ARG A 168 -15.18 -8.74 11.23
N ASP A 169 -15.91 -7.91 10.51
CA ASP A 169 -15.32 -6.67 9.97
C ASP A 169 -14.99 -5.68 11.10
N VAL A 170 -14.03 -4.81 10.86
CA VAL A 170 -13.55 -3.85 11.87
C VAL A 170 -14.61 -2.80 12.18
N TYR A 171 -15.40 -2.39 11.19
CA TYR A 171 -16.52 -1.45 11.40
C TYR A 171 -17.59 -2.06 12.31
N ASP A 172 -17.97 -3.32 12.07
CA ASP A 172 -18.90 -4.05 12.93
C ASP A 172 -18.34 -4.24 14.35
N LEU A 173 -17.06 -4.61 14.45
CA LEU A 173 -16.41 -4.86 15.73
C LEU A 173 -16.36 -3.62 16.61
N LEU A 174 -16.08 -2.46 16.01
CA LEU A 174 -15.97 -1.17 16.71
C LEU A 174 -17.31 -0.41 16.78
N SER A 175 -18.39 -0.96 16.24
CA SER A 175 -19.66 -0.24 16.10
C SER A 175 -19.45 1.13 15.43
N ALA A 176 -18.57 1.16 14.43
CA ALA A 176 -18.29 2.34 13.64
C ALA A 176 -19.25 2.40 12.44
N ARG A 177 -19.68 3.59 12.08
CA ARG A 177 -20.39 3.76 10.82
C ARG A 177 -19.42 3.62 9.66
N ASP A 178 -19.90 3.10 8.54
CA ASP A 178 -19.15 3.10 7.30
C ASP A 178 -18.70 4.53 6.96
N GLU A 179 -17.47 4.67 6.53
CA GLU A 179 -17.00 5.95 6.01
C GLU A 179 -17.77 6.23 4.72
N GLU A 180 -18.37 7.41 4.65
CA GLU A 180 -18.90 7.87 3.38
C GLU A 180 -17.72 8.19 2.45
N PRO A 181 -17.80 7.80 1.14
CA PRO A 181 -16.77 8.17 0.20
C PRO A 181 -16.61 9.70 0.18
N GLU A 182 -15.37 10.19 0.21
CA GLU A 182 -15.12 11.62 0.07
C GLU A 182 -15.61 12.12 -1.28
N ASP A 183 -16.20 13.31 -1.30
CA ASP A 183 -16.62 13.95 -2.54
C ASP A 183 -15.42 14.21 -3.45
N LEU A 184 -15.57 13.88 -4.73
CA LEU A 184 -14.53 14.13 -5.71
C LEU A 184 -14.57 15.61 -6.11
N PRO A 185 -13.43 16.32 -6.14
CA PRO A 185 -13.36 17.64 -6.73
C PRO A 185 -13.78 17.60 -8.19
N LEU A 186 -14.74 18.42 -8.57
CA LEU A 186 -15.30 18.46 -9.92
C LEU A 186 -15.43 19.88 -10.45
N TYR A 187 -15.52 20.00 -11.77
CA TYR A 187 -15.84 21.24 -12.45
C TYR A 187 -16.71 20.94 -13.68
N VAL A 188 -17.83 21.63 -13.78
CA VAL A 188 -18.73 21.59 -14.93
C VAL A 188 -18.53 22.86 -15.76
N ARG A 189 -18.41 22.70 -17.08
CA ARG A 189 -18.24 23.82 -18.00
C ARG A 189 -19.42 24.79 -17.90
N ALA A 190 -19.14 26.08 -17.97
CA ALA A 190 -20.16 27.11 -17.89
C ALA A 190 -21.29 26.88 -18.93
N LEU A 191 -22.52 27.13 -18.52
CA LEU A 191 -23.76 26.95 -19.30
C LEU A 191 -24.15 25.48 -19.59
N THR A 192 -23.40 24.51 -19.10
CA THR A 192 -23.81 23.10 -19.13
C THR A 192 -24.67 22.81 -17.92
N THR A 193 -25.91 22.40 -18.12
CA THR A 193 -26.88 22.10 -17.05
C THR A 193 -26.98 20.62 -16.74
N ALA A 194 -26.62 19.77 -17.71
CA ALA A 194 -26.61 18.32 -17.58
C ALA A 194 -25.44 17.78 -18.42
N PRO A 195 -24.27 17.55 -17.80
CA PRO A 195 -23.12 17.01 -18.50
C PRO A 195 -23.39 15.63 -19.09
N ALA A 196 -23.04 15.43 -20.35
CA ALA A 196 -23.13 14.15 -21.05
C ALA A 196 -21.75 13.49 -21.22
N HIS A 197 -20.65 14.25 -21.12
CA HIS A 197 -19.30 13.76 -21.28
C HIS A 197 -18.43 14.24 -20.12
N VAL A 198 -18.03 13.31 -19.27
CA VAL A 198 -17.27 13.59 -18.05
C VAL A 198 -15.91 12.92 -18.11
N VAL A 199 -14.83 13.67 -17.92
CA VAL A 199 -13.48 13.12 -17.78
C VAL A 199 -13.14 12.96 -16.31
N VAL A 200 -12.64 11.80 -15.93
CA VAL A 200 -12.06 11.53 -14.62
C VAL A 200 -10.54 11.45 -14.78
N SER A 201 -9.82 12.42 -14.23
CA SER A 201 -8.36 12.41 -14.16
C SER A 201 -7.89 11.81 -12.86
N GLU A 202 -6.99 10.82 -12.89
CA GLU A 202 -6.42 10.22 -11.69
C GLU A 202 -5.66 11.24 -10.87
N ASN A 203 -4.78 12.00 -11.55
CA ASN A 203 -3.86 12.96 -10.93
C ASN A 203 -4.42 14.39 -10.94
N ARG A 204 -3.90 15.18 -9.99
CA ARG A 204 -4.37 16.56 -9.76
C ARG A 204 -3.97 17.51 -10.87
N ASP A 205 -2.73 17.42 -11.37
CA ASP A 205 -2.20 18.42 -12.31
C ASP A 205 -2.88 18.33 -13.67
N PRO A 206 -3.11 17.15 -14.29
CA PRO A 206 -3.95 17.02 -15.47
C PRO A 206 -5.39 17.49 -15.25
N TYR A 207 -6.00 17.18 -14.08
CA TYR A 207 -7.31 17.73 -13.73
C TYR A 207 -7.35 19.25 -13.78
N LEU A 208 -6.34 19.92 -13.20
CA LEU A 208 -6.27 21.38 -13.19
C LEU A 208 -6.09 21.96 -14.61
N ALA A 209 -5.28 21.32 -15.44
CA ALA A 209 -5.10 21.75 -16.84
C ALA A 209 -6.40 21.62 -17.64
N ILE A 210 -7.11 20.50 -17.52
CA ILE A 210 -8.43 20.30 -18.16
C ILE A 210 -9.43 21.34 -17.64
N ARG A 211 -9.49 21.54 -16.33
CA ARG A 211 -10.36 22.55 -15.74
C ARG A 211 -10.09 23.96 -16.29
N HIS A 212 -8.82 24.33 -16.42
CA HIS A 212 -8.44 25.63 -17.00
C HIS A 212 -8.92 25.77 -18.45
N GLY A 213 -8.76 24.73 -19.26
CA GLY A 213 -9.29 24.72 -20.64
C GLY A 213 -10.81 24.86 -20.66
N LEU A 214 -11.55 24.13 -19.81
CA LEU A 214 -13.01 24.26 -19.71
C LEU A 214 -13.45 25.66 -19.25
N VAL A 215 -12.72 26.29 -18.34
CA VAL A 215 -12.95 27.69 -17.93
C VAL A 215 -12.73 28.65 -19.09
N ALA A 216 -11.73 28.39 -19.93
CA ALA A 216 -11.45 29.17 -21.13
C ALA A 216 -12.45 28.93 -22.28
N GLY A 217 -13.38 27.97 -22.10
CA GLY A 217 -14.46 27.69 -23.08
C GLY A 217 -14.18 26.53 -24.01
N ALA A 218 -13.12 25.77 -23.80
CA ALA A 218 -12.84 24.54 -24.55
C ALA A 218 -14.00 23.53 -24.43
N ARG A 219 -14.19 22.71 -25.45
CA ARG A 219 -15.25 21.71 -25.54
C ARG A 219 -14.78 20.31 -25.81
N THR A 220 -13.51 20.17 -26.17
CA THR A 220 -12.93 18.88 -26.52
C THR A 220 -11.61 18.69 -25.76
N LEU A 221 -11.22 17.44 -25.58
CA LEU A 221 -9.90 17.02 -25.09
C LEU A 221 -9.43 15.85 -25.96
N PHE A 222 -8.31 15.99 -26.63
CA PHE A 222 -7.82 15.03 -27.63
C PHE A 222 -8.89 14.65 -28.67
N GLY A 223 -9.71 15.62 -29.10
CA GLY A 223 -10.77 15.42 -30.08
C GLY A 223 -12.06 14.78 -29.55
N VAL A 224 -12.15 14.50 -28.25
CA VAL A 224 -13.35 13.97 -27.60
C VAL A 224 -14.08 15.09 -26.87
N GLU A 225 -15.42 15.14 -26.97
CA GLU A 225 -16.24 16.12 -26.25
C GLU A 225 -16.09 16.00 -24.74
N VAL A 226 -16.04 17.15 -24.03
CA VAL A 226 -15.93 17.20 -22.57
C VAL A 226 -16.81 18.33 -22.02
N ASP A 227 -17.74 17.97 -21.15
CA ASP A 227 -18.62 18.89 -20.45
C ASP A 227 -18.17 19.15 -19.00
N ALA A 228 -17.53 18.16 -18.37
CA ALA A 228 -17.09 18.23 -16.99
C ALA A 228 -15.83 17.40 -16.75
N VAL A 229 -15.13 17.76 -15.70
CA VAL A 229 -13.95 17.02 -15.22
C VAL A 229 -14.04 16.76 -13.72
N CYS A 230 -13.66 15.55 -13.29
CA CYS A 230 -13.49 15.16 -11.90
C CYS A 230 -12.02 14.82 -11.63
N TRP A 231 -11.53 15.14 -10.42
CA TRP A 231 -10.28 14.62 -9.94
C TRP A 231 -10.54 13.34 -9.13
N GLY A 232 -10.06 12.19 -9.63
CA GLY A 232 -10.28 10.86 -9.05
C GLY A 232 -9.52 10.59 -7.74
N ARG A 233 -8.51 11.40 -7.39
CA ARG A 233 -7.70 11.24 -6.17
C ARG A 233 -7.05 9.85 -6.08
N GLY A 234 -6.48 9.37 -7.18
CA GLY A 234 -5.92 8.03 -7.28
C GLY A 234 -6.97 6.96 -7.08
N TYR A 235 -6.70 5.96 -6.24
CA TYR A 235 -7.62 4.84 -5.98
C TYR A 235 -8.96 5.25 -5.33
N GLY A 236 -9.08 6.48 -4.82
CA GLY A 236 -10.30 7.00 -4.19
C GLY A 236 -11.54 6.89 -5.07
N VAL A 237 -11.40 7.08 -6.38
CA VAL A 237 -12.52 7.03 -7.35
C VAL A 237 -13.10 5.61 -7.50
N ALA A 238 -12.29 4.56 -7.33
CA ALA A 238 -12.72 3.16 -7.48
C ALA A 238 -13.18 2.51 -6.17
N GLN A 239 -12.89 3.14 -5.02
CA GLN A 239 -13.32 2.61 -3.73
C GLN A 239 -14.84 2.46 -3.66
N TRP A 240 -15.29 1.45 -2.91
CA TRP A 240 -16.71 1.14 -2.73
C TRP A 240 -17.48 1.06 -4.07
N GLN A 241 -16.90 0.33 -5.04
CA GLN A 241 -17.52 0.15 -6.35
C GLN A 241 -17.80 1.47 -7.08
N GLY A 242 -16.91 2.46 -6.91
CA GLY A 242 -17.06 3.77 -7.56
C GLY A 242 -18.10 4.70 -6.94
N ALA A 243 -18.54 4.47 -5.71
CA ALA A 243 -19.59 5.27 -5.06
C ALA A 243 -19.31 6.77 -5.04
N ALA A 244 -18.03 7.18 -4.91
CA ALA A 244 -17.64 8.59 -4.97
C ALA A 244 -17.88 9.19 -6.39
N LEU A 245 -17.63 8.41 -7.44
CA LEU A 245 -17.90 8.81 -8.82
C LEU A 245 -19.39 8.94 -9.07
N VAL A 246 -20.18 7.95 -8.65
CA VAL A 246 -21.65 8.00 -8.78
C VAL A 246 -22.21 9.27 -8.13
N ARG A 247 -21.76 9.58 -6.92
CA ARG A 247 -22.17 10.79 -6.21
C ARG A 247 -21.73 12.08 -6.90
N ALA A 248 -20.53 12.10 -7.50
CA ALA A 248 -20.08 13.23 -8.29
C ALA A 248 -20.96 13.46 -9.52
N LEU A 249 -21.38 12.39 -10.22
CA LEU A 249 -22.31 12.46 -11.35
C LEU A 249 -23.69 12.97 -10.94
N GLU A 250 -24.21 12.52 -9.81
CA GLU A 250 -25.46 13.04 -9.23
C GLU A 250 -25.35 14.53 -8.86
N THR A 251 -24.26 14.93 -8.21
CA THR A 251 -23.99 16.31 -7.79
C THR A 251 -23.95 17.26 -8.99
N MET A 252 -23.39 16.83 -10.09
CA MET A 252 -23.35 17.64 -11.32
C MET A 252 -24.61 17.51 -12.20
N HIS A 253 -25.61 16.75 -11.77
CA HIS A 253 -26.82 16.46 -12.53
C HIS A 253 -26.53 15.91 -13.93
N ALA A 254 -25.59 14.99 -14.03
CA ALA A 254 -25.22 14.36 -15.29
C ALA A 254 -26.42 13.68 -15.97
N THR A 255 -26.38 13.56 -17.29
CA THR A 255 -27.43 12.86 -18.04
C THR A 255 -27.50 11.37 -17.65
N PRO A 256 -28.64 10.69 -17.75
CA PRO A 256 -28.74 9.26 -17.43
C PRO A 256 -27.84 8.35 -18.25
N ASP A 257 -27.47 8.78 -19.44
CA ASP A 257 -26.60 8.11 -20.40
C ASP A 257 -25.22 8.78 -20.49
N VAL A 258 -24.79 9.42 -19.40
CA VAL A 258 -23.50 10.08 -19.33
C VAL A 258 -22.35 9.15 -19.69
N GLU A 259 -21.49 9.62 -20.57
CA GLU A 259 -20.25 8.97 -20.90
C GLU A 259 -19.14 9.44 -19.95
N VAL A 260 -18.60 8.51 -19.19
CA VAL A 260 -17.47 8.78 -18.28
C VAL A 260 -16.18 8.21 -18.86
N LEU A 261 -15.20 9.08 -19.02
CA LEU A 261 -13.90 8.77 -19.60
C LEU A 261 -12.81 8.89 -18.56
N TYR A 262 -12.22 7.76 -18.19
CA TYR A 262 -11.12 7.73 -17.23
C TYR A 262 -9.78 7.91 -17.93
N TRP A 263 -8.92 8.75 -17.36
CA TRP A 263 -7.54 8.93 -17.73
C TRP A 263 -6.65 8.86 -16.50
N GLY A 264 -5.72 7.91 -16.47
CA GLY A 264 -4.81 7.65 -15.36
C GLY A 264 -3.41 7.30 -15.83
N ASP A 265 -2.56 7.00 -14.87
CA ASP A 265 -1.21 6.54 -15.12
C ASP A 265 -1.20 5.18 -15.83
N ILE A 266 -0.21 4.97 -16.71
CA ILE A 266 0.06 3.64 -17.29
C ILE A 266 0.99 2.91 -16.32
N ASP A 267 0.39 2.36 -15.28
CA ASP A 267 1.03 1.44 -14.34
C ASP A 267 -0.02 0.45 -13.81
N ARG A 268 0.40 -0.49 -12.97
CA ARG A 268 -0.55 -1.49 -12.43
C ARG A 268 -1.68 -0.89 -11.60
N VAL A 269 -1.44 0.22 -10.90
CA VAL A 269 -2.46 0.83 -10.05
C VAL A 269 -3.48 1.57 -10.87
N GLY A 270 -3.05 2.48 -11.76
CA GLY A 270 -3.93 3.23 -12.64
C GLY A 270 -4.77 2.32 -13.54
N LEU A 271 -4.17 1.23 -14.07
CA LEU A 271 -4.88 0.25 -14.87
C LEU A 271 -5.85 -0.62 -14.03
N THR A 272 -5.55 -0.87 -12.75
CA THR A 272 -6.47 -1.56 -11.85
C THR A 272 -7.70 -0.69 -11.59
N ILE A 273 -7.51 0.61 -11.32
CA ILE A 273 -8.60 1.58 -11.14
C ILE A 273 -9.51 1.56 -12.38
N LEU A 274 -8.92 1.69 -13.58
CA LEU A 274 -9.69 1.66 -14.83
C LEU A 274 -10.45 0.34 -15.01
N SER A 275 -9.80 -0.80 -14.72
CA SER A 275 -10.41 -2.13 -14.82
C SER A 275 -11.61 -2.27 -13.88
N GLU A 276 -11.47 -1.84 -12.62
CA GLU A 276 -12.55 -1.87 -11.63
C GLU A 276 -13.73 -0.99 -12.05
N LEU A 277 -13.48 0.25 -12.46
CA LEU A 277 -14.52 1.16 -12.95
C LEU A 277 -15.20 0.61 -14.22
N GLY A 278 -14.44 -0.04 -15.10
CA GLY A 278 -14.96 -0.67 -16.31
C GLY A 278 -15.84 -1.88 -16.02
N GLN A 279 -15.47 -2.71 -15.03
CA GLN A 279 -16.27 -3.87 -14.59
C GLN A 279 -17.62 -3.46 -13.99
N GLU A 280 -17.65 -2.35 -13.28
CA GLU A 280 -18.89 -1.75 -12.74
C GLU A 280 -19.69 -0.99 -13.81
N GLY A 281 -19.19 -0.88 -15.04
CA GLY A 281 -19.82 -0.12 -16.12
C GLY A 281 -19.83 1.39 -15.89
N LEU A 282 -18.98 1.89 -15.01
CA LEU A 282 -18.96 3.31 -14.58
C LEU A 282 -18.08 4.19 -15.46
N ALA A 283 -17.03 3.64 -16.07
CA ALA A 283 -16.15 4.42 -16.93
C ALA A 283 -15.49 3.55 -18.01
N ARG A 284 -15.05 4.22 -19.07
CA ARG A 284 -14.20 3.65 -20.11
C ARG A 284 -12.93 4.52 -20.27
N PRO A 285 -11.85 4.01 -20.88
CA PRO A 285 -10.64 4.81 -21.04
C PRO A 285 -10.84 5.99 -22.00
N LEU A 286 -10.20 7.11 -21.71
CA LEU A 286 -9.96 8.18 -22.66
C LEU A 286 -8.80 7.76 -23.60
N ALA A 287 -9.09 6.83 -24.53
CA ALA A 287 -8.09 6.16 -25.35
C ALA A 287 -7.10 7.11 -26.08
N PRO A 288 -7.55 8.26 -26.69
CA PRO A 288 -6.62 9.19 -27.33
C PRO A 288 -5.59 9.79 -26.37
N ALA A 289 -5.92 9.98 -25.08
CA ALA A 289 -4.97 10.46 -24.10
C ALA A 289 -3.88 9.40 -23.79
N TYR A 290 -4.25 8.13 -23.69
CA TYR A 290 -3.29 7.04 -23.55
C TYR A 290 -2.37 6.89 -24.77
N GLU A 291 -2.89 7.08 -25.96
CA GLU A 291 -2.08 7.12 -27.19
C GLU A 291 -1.08 8.28 -27.17
N ALA A 292 -1.53 9.45 -26.74
CA ALA A 292 -0.65 10.61 -26.59
C ALA A 292 0.45 10.37 -25.55
N MET A 293 0.14 9.77 -24.41
CA MET A 293 1.13 9.37 -23.41
C MET A 293 2.18 8.43 -24.01
N LEU A 294 1.76 7.39 -24.73
CA LEU A 294 2.66 6.45 -25.37
C LEU A 294 3.53 7.10 -26.46
N ALA A 295 3.01 8.12 -27.15
CA ALA A 295 3.76 8.90 -28.12
C ALA A 295 4.79 9.84 -27.48
N ALA A 296 4.44 10.42 -26.32
CA ALA A 296 5.36 11.24 -25.54
C ALA A 296 6.53 10.42 -24.99
N GLY A 297 6.31 9.16 -24.65
CA GLY A 297 7.34 8.26 -24.12
C GLY A 297 7.80 8.64 -22.72
N GLY A 298 8.98 8.18 -22.34
CA GLY A 298 9.59 8.58 -21.05
C GLY A 298 9.20 7.72 -19.86
N HIS A 299 8.71 6.48 -20.08
CA HIS A 299 8.45 5.54 -18.98
C HIS A 299 9.76 5.12 -18.29
N GLY A 300 9.68 4.95 -16.98
CA GLY A 300 10.79 4.53 -16.14
C GLY A 300 10.38 3.49 -15.11
N PRO A 301 11.34 2.89 -14.39
CA PRO A 301 11.02 1.94 -13.34
C PRO A 301 10.20 2.60 -12.24
N ARG A 302 9.18 1.90 -11.76
CA ARG A 302 8.40 2.37 -10.62
C ARG A 302 9.25 2.33 -9.36
N VAL A 303 9.29 3.44 -8.62
CA VAL A 303 10.08 3.55 -7.39
C VAL A 303 9.43 2.80 -6.21
N SER A 304 8.14 2.46 -6.28
CA SER A 304 7.43 1.77 -5.20
C SER A 304 7.41 0.25 -5.38
N PRO A 305 7.84 -0.53 -4.36
CA PRO A 305 7.81 -2.00 -4.40
C PRO A 305 6.40 -2.61 -4.26
N ASP A 306 5.38 -1.82 -3.96
CA ASP A 306 4.06 -2.33 -3.52
C ASP A 306 3.18 -2.92 -4.64
N GLY A 307 3.62 -2.94 -5.88
CA GLY A 307 2.82 -3.43 -7.02
C GLY A 307 3.30 -4.71 -7.70
N ARG A 308 4.43 -5.27 -7.30
CA ARG A 308 5.07 -6.38 -8.05
C ARG A 308 4.33 -7.72 -7.98
N ASP A 309 3.55 -7.96 -6.93
CA ASP A 309 2.87 -9.23 -6.68
C ASP A 309 1.38 -9.22 -7.02
N ARG A 310 0.85 -8.11 -7.54
CA ARG A 310 -0.55 -8.04 -7.99
C ARG A 310 -0.68 -8.59 -9.39
N LYS A 311 -1.72 -9.38 -9.61
CA LYS A 311 -2.12 -9.86 -10.95
C LYS A 311 -2.33 -8.66 -11.88
N SER A 312 -1.89 -8.76 -13.14
CA SER A 312 -2.19 -7.71 -14.14
C SER A 312 -3.71 -7.52 -14.25
N PRO A 313 -4.19 -6.27 -14.29
CA PRO A 313 -5.61 -6.00 -14.43
C PRO A 313 -6.13 -6.52 -15.77
N ASP A 314 -7.40 -6.93 -15.78
CA ASP A 314 -8.07 -7.34 -17.02
C ASP A 314 -8.52 -6.08 -17.78
N LEU A 315 -7.93 -5.86 -18.95
CA LEU A 315 -8.24 -4.74 -19.84
C LEU A 315 -9.07 -5.16 -21.06
N THR A 316 -9.61 -6.39 -21.05
CA THR A 316 -10.38 -6.94 -22.16
C THR A 316 -11.59 -6.05 -22.46
N GLY A 317 -11.70 -5.62 -23.72
CA GLY A 317 -12.80 -4.78 -24.19
C GLY A 317 -12.72 -3.30 -23.80
N LEU A 318 -11.72 -2.88 -23.01
CA LEU A 318 -11.53 -1.47 -22.64
C LEU A 318 -10.75 -0.70 -23.70
N PHE A 319 -9.80 -1.33 -24.38
CA PHE A 319 -8.97 -0.72 -25.42
C PHE A 319 -9.00 -1.58 -26.69
N GLU A 320 -8.65 -0.95 -27.82
CA GLU A 320 -8.26 -1.70 -29.02
C GLU A 320 -7.06 -2.61 -28.70
N GLU A 321 -7.02 -3.80 -29.30
CA GLU A 321 -6.05 -4.86 -28.96
C GLU A 321 -4.58 -4.38 -29.01
N SER A 322 -4.25 -3.62 -30.06
CA SER A 322 -2.89 -3.09 -30.24
C SER A 322 -2.50 -2.07 -29.15
N LEU A 323 -3.42 -1.23 -28.71
CA LEU A 323 -3.21 -0.26 -27.64
C LEU A 323 -3.15 -0.96 -26.30
N ALA A 324 -4.06 -1.90 -26.02
CA ALA A 324 -4.05 -2.72 -24.82
C ALA A 324 -2.70 -3.44 -24.62
N ALA A 325 -2.17 -4.08 -25.67
CA ALA A 325 -0.90 -4.78 -25.61
C ALA A 325 0.27 -3.86 -25.23
N ARG A 326 0.34 -2.65 -25.78
CA ARG A 326 1.39 -1.66 -25.48
C ARG A 326 1.29 -1.17 -24.03
N ILE A 327 0.10 -0.87 -23.55
CA ILE A 327 -0.18 -0.40 -22.19
C ILE A 327 0.16 -1.51 -21.18
N THR A 328 -0.35 -2.72 -21.40
CA THR A 328 -0.12 -3.88 -20.53
C THR A 328 1.37 -4.20 -20.40
N LYS A 329 2.11 -4.12 -21.49
CA LYS A 329 3.56 -4.37 -21.48
C LYS A 329 4.30 -3.44 -20.53
N ILE A 330 4.02 -2.14 -20.53
CA ILE A 330 4.64 -1.16 -19.61
C ILE A 330 4.37 -1.56 -18.15
N ALA A 331 3.11 -1.91 -17.83
CA ALA A 331 2.73 -2.29 -16.47
C ALA A 331 3.35 -3.64 -16.04
N GLU A 332 3.45 -4.62 -16.94
CA GLU A 332 4.07 -5.93 -16.69
C GLU A 332 5.58 -5.82 -16.49
N ASP A 333 6.24 -4.95 -17.23
CA ASP A 333 7.66 -4.64 -17.06
C ASP A 333 7.95 -3.89 -15.73
N GLY A 334 6.91 -3.58 -14.93
CA GLY A 334 7.02 -2.85 -13.67
C GLY A 334 7.38 -1.38 -13.87
N CYS A 335 7.12 -0.85 -15.06
CA CYS A 335 7.34 0.54 -15.42
C CYS A 335 6.12 1.40 -15.09
N LEU A 336 6.34 2.71 -15.03
CA LEU A 336 5.34 3.75 -14.88
C LEU A 336 5.51 4.75 -16.03
N LEU A 337 4.43 5.04 -16.74
CA LEU A 337 4.31 6.22 -17.59
C LEU A 337 3.21 7.10 -16.97
N PRO A 338 3.59 8.20 -16.31
CA PRO A 338 2.65 9.04 -15.58
C PRO A 338 1.82 9.92 -16.54
N GLN A 339 0.64 10.35 -16.11
CA GLN A 339 -0.19 11.32 -16.84
C GLN A 339 0.58 12.60 -17.16
N GLU A 340 1.49 13.02 -16.29
CA GLU A 340 2.34 14.21 -16.44
C GLU A 340 3.36 14.09 -17.59
N ALA A 341 3.50 12.93 -18.24
CA ALA A 341 4.19 12.80 -19.52
C ALA A 341 3.56 13.74 -20.59
N ILE A 342 2.27 14.02 -20.44
CA ILE A 342 1.58 15.10 -21.16
C ILE A 342 1.59 16.34 -20.26
N CYS A 343 2.43 17.30 -20.56
CA CYS A 343 2.49 18.53 -19.76
C CYS A 343 1.20 19.38 -19.91
N ALA A 344 0.94 20.24 -18.94
CA ALA A 344 -0.25 21.10 -18.90
C ALA A 344 -0.48 21.87 -20.22
N ARG A 345 0.59 22.41 -20.83
CA ARG A 345 0.50 23.10 -22.11
C ARG A 345 0.01 22.17 -23.24
N ALA A 346 0.51 20.94 -23.30
CA ALA A 346 0.06 19.98 -24.32
C ALA A 346 -1.42 19.55 -24.10
N ILE A 347 -1.88 19.52 -22.84
CA ILE A 347 -3.31 19.31 -22.52
C ILE A 347 -4.12 20.52 -23.04
N GLU A 348 -3.68 21.74 -22.75
CA GLU A 348 -4.37 22.95 -23.21
C GLU A 348 -4.41 23.03 -24.74
N GLU A 349 -3.32 22.67 -25.43
CA GLU A 349 -3.29 22.57 -26.91
C GLU A 349 -4.25 21.47 -27.44
N ALA A 350 -4.42 20.36 -26.71
CA ALA A 350 -5.35 19.28 -27.05
C ALA A 350 -6.83 19.63 -26.76
N MET A 351 -7.09 20.73 -26.07
CA MET A 351 -8.41 21.25 -25.73
C MET A 351 -8.89 22.38 -26.68
N ALA A 352 -8.18 22.64 -27.73
CA ALA A 352 -8.48 23.72 -28.68
C ALA A 352 -9.75 23.46 -29.54
#